data_b57d162ef4a8499a8f65028376c5d674
#
_entry.id   b57d162ef4a8499a8f65028376c5d674
#
_cell.length_a   1.000
_cell.length_b   1.000
_cell.length_c   1.000
_cell.angle_alpha   90.00
_cell.angle_beta   90.00
_cell.angle_gamma   90.00
#
_symmetry.space_group_name_H-M   'P 1'
#
loop_
_entity.id
_entity.type
_entity.pdbx_description
1 polymer ?
#
loop_
_entity_poly.entity_id
_entity_poly.type
_entity_poly.pdbx_seq_one_letter_code
_entity_poly.pdbx_strand_id
1 'polypeptide(L)'
;LGQGMKSVTRQIAAEALGVPIEDVYVDTADSDTGPHDMGSFASRGTHRMGNAVMRAAAEARAQMLEAAAEELEVNAGDLATDGRGNIHVKGAPSRSITVEETAQAAQFRQGRTLAGRGIFLVPMSDVDPETGEMTPVSCFAHAALVVDLTVDDETGEVEVTQINSAYEVGRALNPRLVEQQLIGGAWMGVSHALYAVSYTHLTLPTMLWV
;
A
#
# COMPACT_ATOMS: atom_id res chain seq x y z
N LEU A 1 -8.54 9.00 -3.20
CA LEU A 1 -8.91 8.07 -2.15
C LEU A 1 -8.43 8.59 -0.80
N GLY A 2 -9.33 8.68 0.18
CA GLY A 2 -9.06 9.28 1.49
C GLY A 2 -8.28 8.41 2.47
N GLN A 3 -8.01 7.15 2.14
CA GLN A 3 -7.37 6.17 3.05
C GLN A 3 -5.84 6.27 3.11
N GLY A 4 -5.22 7.35 2.63
CA GLY A 4 -3.78 7.55 2.72
C GLY A 4 -2.95 6.84 1.65
N MET A 5 -3.56 6.30 0.59
CA MET A 5 -2.84 5.55 -0.45
C MET A 5 -1.73 6.35 -1.13
N LYS A 6 -1.93 7.64 -1.41
CA LYS A 6 -0.86 8.49 -1.96
C LYS A 6 0.37 8.51 -1.07
N SER A 7 0.18 8.66 0.24
CA SER A 7 1.28 8.71 1.21
C SER A 7 2.02 7.38 1.30
N VAL A 8 1.29 6.26 1.39
CA VAL A 8 1.88 4.92 1.46
C VAL A 8 2.62 4.57 0.18
N THR A 9 2.03 4.85 -0.99
CA THR A 9 2.66 4.62 -2.29
C THR A 9 3.95 5.43 -2.43
N ARG A 10 3.93 6.69 -2.00
CA ARG A 10 5.09 7.56 -1.98
C ARG A 10 6.22 7.01 -1.09
N GLN A 11 5.89 6.51 0.11
CA GLN A 11 6.86 5.88 1.01
C GLN A 11 7.48 4.63 0.40
N ILE A 12 6.66 3.75 -0.19
CA ILE A 12 7.14 2.52 -0.83
C ILE A 12 8.04 2.83 -2.02
N ALA A 13 7.66 3.79 -2.87
CA ALA A 13 8.45 4.18 -4.03
C ALA A 13 9.79 4.80 -3.62
N ALA A 14 9.80 5.70 -2.63
CA ALA A 14 11.01 6.32 -2.12
C ALA A 14 12.00 5.29 -1.58
N GLU A 15 11.53 4.37 -0.75
CA GLU A 15 12.35 3.28 -0.19
C GLU A 15 12.90 2.35 -1.28
N ALA A 16 12.04 1.94 -2.22
CA ALA A 16 12.45 1.03 -3.29
C ALA A 16 13.42 1.65 -4.28
N LEU A 17 13.28 2.93 -4.60
CA LEU A 17 14.21 3.68 -5.44
C LEU A 17 15.50 4.04 -4.69
N GLY A 18 15.42 4.22 -3.37
CA GLY A 18 16.52 4.71 -2.55
C GLY A 18 16.72 6.22 -2.69
N VAL A 19 15.63 6.98 -2.76
CA VAL A 19 15.62 8.45 -2.88
C VAL A 19 14.85 9.09 -1.72
N PRO A 20 15.04 10.39 -1.44
CA PRO A 20 14.24 11.10 -0.45
C PRO A 20 12.75 11.06 -0.80
N ILE A 21 11.90 10.97 0.22
CA ILE A 21 10.45 10.94 0.01
C ILE A 21 9.94 12.26 -0.60
N GLU A 22 10.62 13.35 -0.36
CA GLU A 22 10.30 14.68 -0.87
C GLU A 22 10.36 14.72 -2.40
N ASP A 23 11.27 13.94 -2.98
CA ASP A 23 11.52 13.91 -4.43
C ASP A 23 10.57 12.96 -5.17
N VAL A 24 9.71 12.23 -4.45
CA VAL A 24 8.72 11.34 -5.06
C VAL A 24 7.37 12.03 -5.16
N TYR A 25 6.91 12.21 -6.37
CA TYR A 25 5.54 12.65 -6.65
C TYR A 25 4.67 11.45 -7.04
N VAL A 26 3.45 11.42 -6.53
CA VAL A 26 2.47 10.37 -6.86
C VAL A 26 1.26 11.01 -7.51
N ASP A 27 1.07 10.74 -8.78
CA ASP A 27 -0.15 11.06 -9.49
C ASP A 27 -1.11 9.87 -9.45
N THR A 28 -2.32 10.14 -9.02
CA THR A 28 -3.38 9.13 -8.91
C THR A 28 -4.73 9.77 -9.17
N ALA A 29 -5.71 8.97 -9.50
CA ALA A 29 -7.08 9.39 -9.74
C ALA A 29 -7.30 10.10 -11.09
N ASP A 30 -6.44 9.86 -12.04
CA ASP A 30 -6.63 10.25 -13.43
C ASP A 30 -6.65 8.98 -14.30
N SER A 31 -7.80 8.70 -14.91
CA SER A 31 -7.98 7.52 -15.76
C SER A 31 -7.33 7.67 -17.13
N ASP A 32 -6.98 8.89 -17.54
CA ASP A 32 -6.37 9.16 -18.84
C ASP A 32 -4.85 8.92 -18.78
N THR A 33 -4.23 9.13 -17.63
CA THR A 33 -2.78 8.99 -17.45
C THR A 33 -2.36 7.75 -16.68
N GLY A 34 -3.27 7.20 -15.85
CA GLY A 34 -3.00 6.04 -15.00
C GLY A 34 -3.23 4.70 -15.72
N PRO A 35 -2.47 3.65 -15.38
CA PRO A 35 -2.78 2.30 -15.81
C PRO A 35 -4.10 1.84 -15.19
N HIS A 36 -4.74 0.84 -15.81
CA HIS A 36 -5.96 0.26 -15.27
C HIS A 36 -5.74 -0.29 -13.85
N ASP A 37 -6.58 0.12 -12.93
CA ASP A 37 -6.67 -0.38 -11.56
C ASP A 37 -8.12 -0.78 -11.24
N MET A 38 -8.28 -1.95 -10.65
CA MET A 38 -9.59 -2.46 -10.23
C MET A 38 -10.17 -1.72 -9.02
N GLY A 39 -9.41 -0.82 -8.39
CA GLY A 39 -9.82 -0.06 -7.21
C GLY A 39 -9.43 -0.69 -5.87
N SER A 40 -9.79 -0.01 -4.79
CA SER A 40 -9.52 -0.43 -3.41
C SER A 40 -10.75 -1.08 -2.80
N PHE A 41 -10.70 -2.38 -2.62
CA PHE A 41 -11.71 -3.18 -1.92
C PHE A 41 -11.02 -4.36 -1.22
N ALA A 42 -11.69 -5.01 -0.28
CA ALA A 42 -11.17 -6.14 0.49
C ALA A 42 -9.78 -5.87 1.10
N SER A 43 -9.53 -4.65 1.56
CA SER A 43 -8.28 -4.20 2.23
C SER A 43 -7.00 -4.47 1.41
N ARG A 44 -7.10 -4.49 0.09
CA ARG A 44 -6.02 -4.91 -0.82
C ARG A 44 -5.00 -3.83 -1.17
N GLY A 45 -5.29 -2.55 -0.88
CA GLY A 45 -4.54 -1.42 -1.39
C GLY A 45 -3.04 -1.52 -1.14
N THR A 46 -2.61 -1.49 0.11
CA THR A 46 -1.19 -1.54 0.49
C THR A 46 -0.53 -2.84 0.01
N HIS A 47 -1.20 -3.97 0.14
CA HIS A 47 -0.62 -5.25 -0.26
C HIS A 47 -0.44 -5.36 -1.78
N ARG A 48 -1.50 -5.16 -2.56
CA ARG A 48 -1.43 -5.38 -4.02
C ARG A 48 -0.76 -4.23 -4.75
N MET A 49 -1.23 -3.02 -4.53
CA MET A 49 -0.66 -1.83 -5.16
C MET A 49 0.77 -1.57 -4.66
N GLY A 50 1.01 -1.72 -3.36
CA GLY A 50 2.34 -1.55 -2.79
C GLY A 50 3.38 -2.48 -3.40
N ASN A 51 3.05 -3.77 -3.59
CA ASN A 51 3.95 -4.70 -4.28
C ASN A 51 4.15 -4.35 -5.76
N ALA A 52 3.12 -3.88 -6.46
CA ALA A 52 3.26 -3.45 -7.85
C ALA A 52 4.18 -2.22 -7.96
N VAL A 53 4.01 -1.24 -7.07
CA VAL A 53 4.88 -0.06 -7.00
C VAL A 53 6.31 -0.44 -6.66
N MET A 54 6.51 -1.33 -5.69
CA MET A 54 7.85 -1.82 -5.33
C MET A 54 8.57 -2.49 -6.51
N ARG A 55 7.85 -3.29 -7.31
CA ARG A 55 8.40 -3.91 -8.53
C ARG A 55 8.74 -2.88 -9.60
N ALA A 56 7.86 -1.92 -9.85
CA ALA A 56 8.11 -0.83 -10.80
C ALA A 56 9.33 0.00 -10.39
N ALA A 57 9.40 0.37 -9.12
CA ALA A 57 10.54 1.11 -8.58
C ALA A 57 11.84 0.31 -8.62
N ALA A 58 11.80 -0.99 -8.37
CA ALA A 58 12.99 -1.85 -8.48
C ALA A 58 13.51 -1.93 -9.91
N GLU A 59 12.63 -2.02 -10.92
CA GLU A 59 13.00 -1.99 -12.33
C GLU A 59 13.63 -0.64 -12.72
N ALA A 60 13.00 0.46 -12.36
CA ALA A 60 13.53 1.80 -12.60
C ALA A 60 14.89 2.01 -11.90
N ARG A 61 15.02 1.51 -10.66
CA ARG A 61 16.27 1.57 -9.90
C ARG A 61 17.38 0.77 -10.58
N ALA A 62 17.09 -0.40 -11.12
CA ALA A 62 18.09 -1.20 -11.83
C ALA A 62 18.65 -0.41 -13.02
N GLN A 63 17.79 0.19 -13.84
CA GLN A 63 18.19 1.03 -14.97
C GLN A 63 18.98 2.27 -14.51
N MET A 64 18.58 2.87 -13.40
CA MET A 64 19.30 4.01 -12.82
C MET A 64 20.72 3.61 -12.37
N LEU A 65 20.87 2.46 -11.72
CA LEU A 65 22.19 1.96 -11.31
C LEU A 65 23.06 1.58 -12.52
N GLU A 66 22.48 1.05 -13.58
CA GLU A 66 23.20 0.80 -14.84
C GLU A 66 23.69 2.11 -15.47
N ALA A 67 22.85 3.14 -15.52
CA ALA A 67 23.24 4.45 -16.04
C ALA A 67 24.35 5.10 -15.19
N ALA A 68 24.24 5.02 -13.87
CA ALA A 68 25.28 5.51 -12.95
C ALA A 68 26.59 4.70 -13.08
N ALA A 69 26.51 3.42 -13.36
CA ALA A 69 27.68 2.54 -13.53
C ALA A 69 28.53 2.96 -14.74
N GLU A 70 27.90 3.38 -15.84
CA GLU A 70 28.60 3.92 -17.00
C GLU A 70 29.32 5.24 -16.67
N GLU A 71 28.67 6.14 -15.93
CA GLU A 71 29.26 7.43 -15.56
C GLU A 71 30.41 7.27 -14.53
N LEU A 72 30.31 6.29 -13.66
CA LEU A 72 31.32 6.03 -12.64
C LEU A 72 32.38 4.99 -13.06
N GLU A 73 32.25 4.39 -14.26
CA GLU A 73 33.13 3.36 -14.78
C GLU A 73 33.32 2.18 -13.81
N VAL A 74 32.19 1.61 -13.32
CA VAL A 74 32.13 0.49 -12.39
C VAL A 74 31.01 -0.47 -12.77
N ASN A 75 30.92 -1.63 -12.11
CA ASN A 75 29.75 -2.49 -12.30
C ASN A 75 28.55 -1.97 -11.52
N ALA A 76 27.34 -2.08 -12.09
CA ALA A 76 26.11 -1.69 -11.42
C ALA A 76 25.89 -2.42 -10.08
N GLY A 77 26.36 -3.67 -9.96
CA GLY A 77 26.30 -4.44 -8.74
C GLY A 77 27.17 -3.88 -7.59
N ASP A 78 28.15 -3.05 -7.90
CA ASP A 78 29.02 -2.40 -6.93
C ASP A 78 28.48 -1.05 -6.45
N LEU A 79 27.32 -0.63 -6.95
CA LEU A 79 26.68 0.61 -6.57
C LEU A 79 25.60 0.41 -5.48
N ALA A 80 25.38 1.44 -4.68
CA ALA A 80 24.32 1.54 -3.70
C ALA A 80 23.76 2.96 -3.66
N THR A 81 22.48 3.09 -3.31
CA THR A 81 21.83 4.37 -3.01
C THR A 81 21.91 4.65 -1.51
N ASP A 82 22.06 5.91 -1.13
CA ASP A 82 22.14 6.34 0.28
C ASP A 82 20.78 6.76 0.87
N GLY A 83 19.70 6.71 0.08
CA GLY A 83 18.38 7.18 0.46
C GLY A 83 18.25 8.71 0.53
N ARG A 84 19.29 9.45 0.12
CA ARG A 84 19.35 10.91 0.13
C ARG A 84 19.57 11.52 -1.25
N GLY A 85 19.35 10.72 -2.29
CA GLY A 85 19.51 11.16 -3.67
C GLY A 85 20.92 10.97 -4.24
N ASN A 86 21.81 10.22 -3.57
CA ASN A 86 23.11 9.89 -4.12
C ASN A 86 23.24 8.39 -4.39
N ILE A 87 24.00 8.09 -5.43
CA ILE A 87 24.44 6.75 -5.80
C ILE A 87 25.95 6.70 -5.62
N HIS A 88 26.45 5.77 -4.86
CA HIS A 88 27.87 5.68 -4.53
C HIS A 88 28.41 4.26 -4.76
N VAL A 89 29.72 4.17 -4.94
CA VAL A 89 30.41 2.89 -5.03
C VAL A 89 30.54 2.27 -3.64
N LYS A 90 30.11 1.02 -3.49
CA LYS A 90 30.28 0.25 -2.24
C LYS A 90 31.76 0.18 -1.87
N GLY A 91 32.08 0.54 -0.63
CA GLY A 91 33.47 0.58 -0.17
C GLY A 91 34.25 1.84 -0.53
N ALA A 92 33.73 2.72 -1.41
CA ALA A 92 34.34 4.00 -1.77
C ALA A 92 33.26 5.12 -1.88
N PRO A 93 32.64 5.55 -0.77
CA PRO A 93 31.50 6.49 -0.80
C PRO A 93 31.82 7.85 -1.40
N SER A 94 33.09 8.25 -1.48
CA SER A 94 33.54 9.48 -2.13
C SER A 94 33.39 9.42 -3.67
N ARG A 95 33.32 8.24 -4.25
CA ARG A 95 32.96 8.05 -5.67
C ARG A 95 31.45 7.92 -5.76
N SER A 96 30.80 9.02 -6.02
CA SER A 96 29.34 9.11 -6.07
C SER A 96 28.87 10.03 -7.19
N ILE A 97 27.64 9.82 -7.58
CA ILE A 97 26.89 10.65 -8.52
C ILE A 97 25.47 10.84 -7.97
N THR A 98 24.85 11.97 -8.21
CA THR A 98 23.47 12.18 -7.79
C THR A 98 22.49 11.44 -8.68
N VAL A 99 21.29 11.17 -8.17
CA VAL A 99 20.19 10.61 -8.99
C VAL A 99 19.82 11.55 -10.12
N GLU A 100 19.86 12.87 -9.87
CA GLU A 100 19.58 13.89 -10.87
C GLU A 100 20.61 13.86 -12.01
N GLU A 101 21.90 13.89 -11.68
CA GLU A 101 22.98 13.79 -12.69
C GLU A 101 22.90 12.49 -13.48
N THR A 102 22.56 11.40 -12.80
CA THR A 102 22.36 10.09 -13.44
C THR A 102 21.20 10.12 -14.43
N ALA A 103 20.07 10.71 -14.06
CA ALA A 103 18.91 10.83 -14.93
C ALA A 103 19.22 11.72 -16.16
N GLN A 104 19.94 12.82 -15.96
CA GLN A 104 20.42 13.67 -17.05
C GLN A 104 21.39 12.93 -17.96
N ALA A 105 22.33 12.17 -17.41
CA ALA A 105 23.24 11.35 -18.19
C ALA A 105 22.51 10.28 -19.01
N ALA A 106 21.59 9.57 -18.38
CA ALA A 106 20.76 8.55 -19.05
C ALA A 106 20.04 9.14 -20.27
N GLN A 107 19.38 10.28 -20.09
CA GLN A 107 18.58 10.89 -21.15
C GLN A 107 19.42 11.55 -22.24
N PHE A 108 20.40 12.38 -21.88
CA PHE A 108 21.09 13.25 -22.83
C PHE A 108 22.40 12.70 -23.36
N ARG A 109 23.03 11.78 -22.65
CA ARG A 109 24.31 11.16 -23.08
C ARG A 109 24.15 9.71 -23.53
N GLN A 110 23.28 8.95 -22.86
CA GLN A 110 23.13 7.52 -23.11
C GLN A 110 21.88 7.18 -23.93
N GLY A 111 21.00 8.16 -24.20
CA GLY A 111 19.78 7.98 -25.01
C GLY A 111 18.75 7.04 -24.39
N ARG A 112 18.66 6.97 -23.06
CA ARG A 112 17.74 6.12 -22.31
C ARG A 112 16.75 6.92 -21.49
N THR A 113 15.54 6.41 -21.35
CA THR A 113 14.56 6.88 -20.38
C THR A 113 14.52 5.90 -19.21
N LEU A 114 14.68 6.41 -17.99
CA LEU A 114 14.55 5.60 -16.80
C LEU A 114 13.06 5.42 -16.47
N ALA A 115 12.57 4.22 -16.59
CA ALA A 115 11.16 3.90 -16.34
C ALA A 115 11.02 2.50 -15.79
N GLY A 116 10.02 2.29 -14.94
CA GLY A 116 9.72 0.97 -14.42
C GLY A 116 8.23 0.67 -14.47
N ARG A 117 7.90 -0.58 -14.70
CA ARG A 117 6.54 -1.10 -14.74
C ARG A 117 6.38 -2.28 -13.80
N GLY A 118 5.35 -2.23 -12.97
CA GLY A 118 5.11 -3.28 -11.98
C GLY A 118 3.70 -3.81 -12.02
N ILE A 119 3.57 -5.13 -12.03
CA ILE A 119 2.32 -5.86 -11.87
C ILE A 119 2.51 -6.85 -10.73
N PHE A 120 1.53 -6.91 -9.84
CA PHE A 120 1.52 -7.89 -8.75
C PHE A 120 0.25 -8.73 -8.81
N LEU A 121 0.44 -10.02 -9.04
CA LEU A 121 -0.61 -11.02 -8.93
C LEU A 121 -0.47 -11.72 -7.59
N VAL A 122 -1.57 -11.78 -6.84
CA VAL A 122 -1.61 -12.53 -5.58
C VAL A 122 -1.72 -14.01 -5.91
N PRO A 123 -0.84 -14.85 -5.37
CA PRO A 123 -0.99 -16.29 -5.51
C PRO A 123 -2.27 -16.75 -4.78
N MET A 124 -3.17 -17.32 -5.54
CA MET A 124 -4.39 -17.95 -5.05
C MET A 124 -4.52 -19.30 -5.77
N SER A 125 -5.10 -20.29 -5.10
CA SER A 125 -5.43 -21.55 -5.74
C SER A 125 -6.82 -21.49 -6.37
N ASP A 126 -7.02 -22.27 -7.41
CA ASP A 126 -8.37 -22.63 -7.86
C ASP A 126 -9.05 -23.55 -6.83
N VAL A 127 -10.35 -23.67 -6.95
CA VAL A 127 -11.12 -24.62 -6.15
C VAL A 127 -10.77 -26.04 -6.59
N ASP A 128 -10.38 -26.89 -5.66
CA ASP A 128 -10.23 -28.31 -5.90
C ASP A 128 -11.63 -28.91 -6.18
N PRO A 129 -11.86 -29.47 -7.36
CA PRO A 129 -13.17 -29.96 -7.73
C PRO A 129 -13.65 -31.19 -6.91
N GLU A 130 -12.72 -31.92 -6.27
CA GLU A 130 -13.06 -33.12 -5.49
C GLU A 130 -13.32 -32.77 -4.01
N THR A 131 -12.51 -31.89 -3.42
CA THR A 131 -12.59 -31.55 -2.00
C THR A 131 -13.33 -30.24 -1.73
N GLY A 132 -13.43 -29.36 -2.71
CA GLY A 132 -13.94 -27.99 -2.55
C GLY A 132 -12.96 -27.05 -1.85
N GLU A 133 -11.75 -27.51 -1.54
CA GLU A 133 -10.73 -26.71 -0.88
C GLU A 133 -10.12 -25.68 -1.84
N MET A 134 -9.81 -24.52 -1.32
CA MET A 134 -9.09 -23.47 -2.06
C MET A 134 -8.29 -22.58 -1.10
N THR A 135 -7.27 -21.91 -1.64
CA THR A 135 -6.57 -20.82 -0.94
C THR A 135 -7.04 -19.49 -1.55
N PRO A 136 -8.17 -18.92 -1.06
CA PRO A 136 -8.81 -17.76 -1.68
C PRO A 136 -8.09 -16.44 -1.37
N VAL A 137 -7.23 -16.44 -0.37
CA VAL A 137 -6.51 -15.25 0.14
C VAL A 137 -5.07 -15.60 0.46
N SER A 138 -4.18 -14.62 0.32
CA SER A 138 -2.76 -14.80 0.63
C SER A 138 -2.42 -14.68 2.12
N CYS A 139 -3.29 -14.07 2.90
CA CYS A 139 -3.15 -13.88 4.34
C CYS A 139 -4.50 -13.59 4.98
N PHE A 140 -4.58 -13.84 6.27
CA PHE A 140 -5.74 -13.48 7.10
C PHE A 140 -5.37 -12.28 7.97
N ALA A 141 -6.34 -11.38 8.17
CA ALA A 141 -6.25 -10.33 9.17
C ALA A 141 -7.00 -10.78 10.42
N HIS A 142 -6.36 -10.68 11.57
CA HIS A 142 -6.95 -11.01 12.86
C HIS A 142 -7.27 -9.72 13.61
N ALA A 143 -8.46 -9.64 14.18
CA ALA A 143 -8.89 -8.51 14.98
C ALA A 143 -9.72 -8.97 16.18
N ALA A 144 -9.61 -8.22 17.27
CA ALA A 144 -10.47 -8.36 18.44
C ALA A 144 -10.95 -6.96 18.86
N LEU A 145 -12.24 -6.84 19.13
CA LEU A 145 -12.84 -5.60 19.60
C LEU A 145 -13.65 -5.89 20.86
N VAL A 146 -13.54 -4.98 21.84
CA VAL A 146 -14.37 -4.94 23.03
C VAL A 146 -15.05 -3.60 23.08
N VAL A 147 -16.36 -3.60 23.20
CA VAL A 147 -17.20 -2.38 23.22
C VAL A 147 -17.91 -2.30 24.56
N ASP A 148 -17.71 -1.21 25.27
CA ASP A 148 -18.45 -0.85 26.46
C ASP A 148 -19.61 0.05 26.06
N LEU A 149 -20.82 -0.30 26.51
CA LEU A 149 -22.02 0.44 26.17
C LEU A 149 -23.04 0.39 27.32
N THR A 150 -23.93 1.36 27.31
CA THR A 150 -25.12 1.40 28.16
C THR A 150 -26.36 1.37 27.30
N VAL A 151 -27.40 0.74 27.82
CA VAL A 151 -28.73 0.70 27.18
C VAL A 151 -29.75 1.24 28.17
N ASP A 152 -30.56 2.18 27.73
CA ASP A 152 -31.71 2.64 28.46
C ASP A 152 -32.83 1.61 28.32
N ASP A 153 -33.27 1.03 29.43
CA ASP A 153 -34.25 -0.06 29.45
C ASP A 153 -35.68 0.41 29.04
N GLU A 154 -35.96 1.72 29.16
CA GLU A 154 -37.27 2.26 28.83
C GLU A 154 -37.37 2.70 27.37
N THR A 155 -36.32 3.32 26.85
CA THR A 155 -36.30 3.88 25.51
C THR A 155 -35.61 2.98 24.49
N GLY A 156 -34.73 2.07 24.94
CA GLY A 156 -33.87 1.27 24.07
C GLY A 156 -32.71 2.05 23.48
N GLU A 157 -32.45 3.28 23.94
CA GLU A 157 -31.34 4.09 23.49
C GLU A 157 -30.02 3.45 23.91
N VAL A 158 -29.07 3.39 22.97
CA VAL A 158 -27.73 2.79 23.17
C VAL A 158 -26.68 3.89 23.11
N GLU A 159 -25.88 3.98 24.19
CA GLU A 159 -24.71 4.85 24.26
C GLU A 159 -23.44 4.00 24.29
N VAL A 160 -22.58 4.14 23.28
CA VAL A 160 -21.26 3.52 23.24
C VAL A 160 -20.27 4.40 23.98
N THR A 161 -19.74 3.92 25.10
CA THR A 161 -18.85 4.71 25.97
C THR A 161 -17.38 4.48 25.64
N GLN A 162 -17.01 3.27 25.20
CA GLN A 162 -15.63 2.95 24.87
C GLN A 162 -15.54 1.81 23.84
N ILE A 163 -14.54 1.89 22.98
CA ILE A 163 -14.15 0.81 22.06
C ILE A 163 -12.66 0.55 22.24
N ASN A 164 -12.33 -0.67 22.63
CA ASN A 164 -10.96 -1.17 22.66
C ASN A 164 -10.78 -2.13 21.50
N SER A 165 -9.73 -1.94 20.71
CA SER A 165 -9.49 -2.78 19.54
C SER A 165 -8.03 -3.19 19.42
N ALA A 166 -7.81 -4.43 19.00
CA ALA A 166 -6.51 -4.98 18.70
C ALA A 166 -6.55 -5.60 17.31
N TYR A 167 -5.54 -5.30 16.50
CA TYR A 167 -5.44 -5.78 15.13
C TYR A 167 -4.04 -6.31 14.85
N GLU A 168 -3.97 -7.44 14.14
CA GLU A 168 -2.74 -7.93 13.56
C GLU A 168 -2.63 -7.38 12.12
N VAL A 169 -1.71 -6.45 11.93
CA VAL A 169 -1.48 -5.80 10.63
C VAL A 169 -0.10 -6.10 10.05
N GLY A 170 0.66 -6.98 10.70
CA GLY A 170 2.06 -7.23 10.39
C GLY A 170 2.91 -5.96 10.64
N ARG A 171 3.93 -5.75 9.84
CA ARG A 171 4.77 -4.55 9.94
C ARG A 171 4.03 -3.33 9.38
N ALA A 172 3.66 -2.40 10.24
CA ALA A 172 3.03 -1.15 9.83
C ALA A 172 4.01 -0.25 9.07
N LEU A 173 3.74 0.02 7.79
CA LEU A 173 4.55 0.94 6.97
C LEU A 173 4.38 2.39 7.44
N ASN A 174 3.18 2.74 7.86
CA ASN A 174 2.87 4.04 8.45
C ASN A 174 1.91 3.83 9.63
N PRO A 175 2.41 3.76 10.88
CA PRO A 175 1.59 3.47 12.06
C PRO A 175 0.44 4.45 12.26
N ARG A 176 0.64 5.74 11.97
CA ARG A 176 -0.43 6.75 12.10
C ARG A 176 -1.58 6.52 11.12
N LEU A 177 -1.26 6.15 9.88
CA LEU A 177 -2.30 5.84 8.89
C LEU A 177 -3.02 4.53 9.23
N VAL A 178 -2.32 3.54 9.79
CA VAL A 178 -2.94 2.31 10.30
C VAL A 178 -3.92 2.65 11.40
N GLU A 179 -3.52 3.40 12.42
CA GLU A 179 -4.39 3.83 13.51
C GLU A 179 -5.64 4.56 13.02
N GLN A 180 -5.48 5.51 12.09
CA GLN A 180 -6.61 6.23 11.49
C GLN A 180 -7.58 5.30 10.74
N GLN A 181 -7.08 4.31 10.02
CA GLN A 181 -7.91 3.32 9.33
C GLN A 181 -8.67 2.44 10.32
N LEU A 182 -8.05 2.05 11.43
CA LEU A 182 -8.67 1.24 12.47
C LEU A 182 -9.78 2.03 13.21
N ILE A 183 -9.50 3.27 13.58
CA ILE A 183 -10.50 4.17 14.18
C ILE A 183 -11.67 4.39 13.23
N GLY A 184 -11.39 4.68 11.95
CA GLY A 184 -12.43 4.86 10.94
C GLY A 184 -13.29 3.61 10.74
N GLY A 185 -12.68 2.42 10.75
CA GLY A 185 -13.38 1.14 10.65
C GLY A 185 -14.28 0.88 11.85
N ALA A 186 -13.79 1.12 13.08
CA ALA A 186 -14.57 0.99 14.29
C ALA A 186 -15.78 1.94 14.30
N TRP A 187 -15.57 3.19 13.89
CA TRP A 187 -16.63 4.17 13.77
C TRP A 187 -17.70 3.79 12.73
N MET A 188 -17.29 3.25 11.59
CA MET A 188 -18.24 2.69 10.61
C MET A 188 -19.05 1.53 11.20
N GLY A 189 -18.42 0.67 11.99
CA GLY A 189 -19.10 -0.43 12.68
C GLY A 189 -20.18 0.05 13.63
N VAL A 190 -19.88 1.06 14.46
CA VAL A 190 -20.87 1.71 15.34
C VAL A 190 -22.02 2.31 14.53
N SER A 191 -21.69 3.05 13.49
CA SER A 191 -22.70 3.67 12.64
C SER A 191 -23.60 2.64 11.95
N HIS A 192 -23.01 1.51 11.52
CA HIS A 192 -23.77 0.42 10.95
C HIS A 192 -24.71 -0.22 11.96
N ALA A 193 -24.23 -0.45 13.18
CA ALA A 193 -25.02 -1.10 14.21
C ALA A 193 -26.18 -0.20 14.75
N LEU A 194 -25.95 1.10 14.86
CA LEU A 194 -26.92 2.00 15.49
C LEU A 194 -27.85 2.73 14.51
N TYR A 195 -27.38 2.99 13.27
CA TYR A 195 -28.10 3.86 12.33
C TYR A 195 -28.36 3.25 10.97
N ALA A 196 -27.46 2.38 10.48
CA ALA A 196 -27.68 1.73 9.20
C ALA A 196 -28.66 0.55 9.38
N VAL A 197 -29.71 0.55 8.60
CA VAL A 197 -30.77 -0.45 8.70
C VAL A 197 -30.30 -1.79 8.14
N SER A 198 -30.26 -2.82 8.99
CA SER A 198 -30.10 -4.22 8.60
C SER A 198 -31.31 -5.03 9.04
N TYR A 199 -32.17 -5.37 8.11
CA TYR A 199 -33.40 -6.12 8.39
C TYR A 199 -33.15 -7.62 8.35
N THR A 200 -32.31 -8.14 9.24
CA THR A 200 -32.11 -9.57 9.38
C THR A 200 -32.62 -10.03 10.75
N HIS A 201 -33.56 -10.97 10.80
CA HIS A 201 -34.04 -11.69 11.98
C HIS A 201 -34.68 -10.88 13.13
N LEU A 202 -34.44 -9.58 13.25
CA LEU A 202 -34.98 -8.74 14.32
C LEU A 202 -36.34 -8.11 14.01
N THR A 203 -36.72 -8.12 12.73
CA THR A 203 -38.01 -7.63 12.25
C THR A 203 -38.57 -8.64 11.26
N LEU A 204 -39.68 -8.33 10.65
CA LEU A 204 -40.26 -9.16 9.62
C LEU A 204 -39.20 -9.55 8.59
N PRO A 205 -39.18 -10.80 8.09
CA PRO A 205 -38.25 -11.26 7.06
C PRO A 205 -38.57 -10.65 5.69
N THR A 206 -38.59 -9.32 5.63
CA THR A 206 -39.06 -8.57 4.50
C THR A 206 -37.94 -8.09 3.58
N MET A 207 -36.73 -8.08 4.09
CA MET A 207 -35.58 -7.63 3.32
C MET A 207 -34.49 -8.71 3.33
N LEU A 208 -34.56 -9.53 2.35
CA LEU A 208 -33.60 -10.64 2.19
C LEU A 208 -32.39 -10.30 1.32
N TRP A 209 -32.44 -9.16 0.64
CA TRP A 209 -31.50 -8.90 -0.44
C TRP A 209 -31.13 -7.43 -0.52
N VAL A 210 -29.94 -7.14 -0.13
CA VAL A 210 -29.14 -6.04 -0.68
C VAL A 210 -27.78 -6.58 -1.01
#